data_2556d8a93a060373c8cd6dfe1785ed5a
#
_entry.id   2556d8a93a060373c8cd6dfe1785ed5a
#
_cell.length_a   1.000
_cell.length_b   1.000
_cell.length_c   1.000
_cell.angle_alpha   90.00
_cell.angle_beta   90.00
_cell.angle_gamma   90.00
#
_symmetry.space_group_name_H-M   'P 1'
#
loop_
_entity.id
_entity.type
_entity.pdbx_description
1 polymer ?
#
loop_
_entity_poly.entity_id
_entity_poly.type
_entity_poly.pdbx_seq_one_letter_code
_entity_poly.pdbx_strand_id
1 'polypeptide(L)'
;MCPLVNELKRRPQVQTVVCVTGQHKQMLQQVLDAFSVVPDYDLAIMQPNQTLFDVTTAILTRIQAVLNQEKPDLTLVHGDTSTAFVTALACFYLHIPVGHVEAGLRTYNLESPFPEEFNRQAVSLICRYHFAPTEKAKQNLRREGKDESSIFVTGNTSIDALKTTVRADYTHPELTWAQGSRLILITAHRRENLGEAMHHMFRAIRRVLTEHPDVKALYPIHLNPVVRQEAAEELSGLERLHIIEPLDVLDFHNIMAHSTLILTDSGGIQEEAPGLGKPVLVMRDTTERPEGVAAGTLKLVGTSEETIYREFTRLLDDPAAYAAMAHASNPYGDGHACERIADILCE
;
A
#
# COMPACT_ATOMS: atom_id res chain seq x y z
N MET A 1 -2.35 9.02 3.70
CA MET A 1 -2.49 10.34 4.37
C MET A 1 -3.82 11.04 4.08
N CYS A 2 -4.37 11.05 2.86
CA CYS A 2 -5.61 11.81 2.57
C CYS A 2 -6.79 11.52 3.51
N PRO A 3 -7.10 10.26 3.91
CA PRO A 3 -8.13 10.00 4.91
C PRO A 3 -7.86 10.69 6.24
N LEU A 4 -6.59 10.69 6.70
CA LEU A 4 -6.20 11.36 7.94
C LEU A 4 -6.31 12.89 7.84
N VAL A 5 -5.93 13.47 6.70
CA VAL A 5 -6.14 14.90 6.43
C VAL A 5 -7.62 15.27 6.55
N ASN A 6 -8.51 14.46 5.95
CA ASN A 6 -9.94 14.70 6.01
C ASN A 6 -10.49 14.55 7.43
N GLU A 7 -9.99 13.59 8.20
CA GLU A 7 -10.39 13.42 9.61
C GLU A 7 -9.91 14.59 10.47
N LEU A 8 -8.66 15.04 10.32
CA LEU A 8 -8.13 16.19 11.04
C LEU A 8 -8.85 17.49 10.69
N LYS A 9 -9.24 17.70 9.42
CA LYS A 9 -10.03 18.87 9.00
C LYS A 9 -11.45 18.90 9.62
N ARG A 10 -11.97 17.77 10.12
CA ARG A 10 -13.26 17.71 10.85
C ARG A 10 -13.12 18.11 12.32
N ARG A 11 -11.90 18.17 12.86
CA ARG A 11 -11.63 18.48 14.27
C ARG A 11 -11.51 20.00 14.44
N PRO A 12 -12.47 20.66 15.12
CA PRO A 12 -12.50 22.12 15.21
C PRO A 12 -11.33 22.74 15.95
N GLN A 13 -10.62 21.94 16.79
CA GLN A 13 -9.45 22.37 17.55
C GLN A 13 -8.14 22.25 16.73
N VAL A 14 -8.17 21.71 15.52
CA VAL A 14 -6.98 21.49 14.68
C VAL A 14 -7.05 22.33 13.42
N GLN A 15 -6.04 23.14 13.18
CA GLN A 15 -5.81 23.76 11.88
C GLN A 15 -4.88 22.86 11.06
N THR A 16 -5.40 22.25 10.01
CA THR A 16 -4.65 21.31 9.15
C THR A 16 -4.13 22.03 7.92
N VAL A 17 -2.80 22.03 7.76
CA VAL A 17 -2.11 22.54 6.57
C VAL A 17 -1.51 21.37 5.80
N VAL A 18 -1.76 21.30 4.50
CA VAL A 18 -1.34 20.21 3.62
C VAL A 18 -0.24 20.70 2.68
N CYS A 19 0.96 20.12 2.81
CA CYS A 19 2.08 20.39 1.91
C CYS A 19 2.43 19.12 1.14
N VAL A 20 2.44 19.19 -0.18
CA VAL A 20 2.88 18.11 -1.07
C VAL A 20 4.24 18.46 -1.69
N THR A 21 5.06 17.42 -1.93
CA THR A 21 6.37 17.61 -2.57
C THR A 21 6.29 17.61 -4.09
N GLY A 22 5.25 17.00 -4.66
CA GLY A 22 5.06 16.90 -6.12
C GLY A 22 6.02 15.91 -6.80
N GLN A 23 6.58 14.94 -6.05
CA GLN A 23 7.53 13.94 -6.60
C GLN A 23 6.91 13.04 -7.68
N HIS A 24 5.59 12.77 -7.63
CA HIS A 24 4.84 11.94 -8.60
C HIS A 24 3.54 12.66 -9.00
N LYS A 25 3.68 13.75 -9.76
CA LYS A 25 2.61 14.73 -9.97
C LYS A 25 1.27 14.15 -10.43
N GLN A 26 1.25 13.27 -11.45
CA GLN A 26 -0.01 12.70 -11.97
C GLN A 26 -0.66 11.74 -10.97
N MET A 27 0.08 10.78 -10.43
CA MET A 27 -0.46 9.83 -9.45
C MET A 27 -0.92 10.54 -8.18
N LEU A 28 -0.15 11.54 -7.72
CA LEU A 28 -0.53 12.34 -6.56
C LEU A 28 -1.84 13.09 -6.80
N GLN A 29 -2.00 13.73 -7.97
CA GLN A 29 -3.21 14.48 -8.30
C GLN A 29 -4.45 13.55 -8.31
N GLN A 30 -4.37 12.38 -8.91
CA GLN A 30 -5.46 11.39 -8.90
C GLN A 30 -5.89 11.04 -7.47
N VAL A 31 -4.93 10.82 -6.57
CA VAL A 31 -5.23 10.53 -5.16
C VAL A 31 -5.85 11.73 -4.46
N LEU A 32 -5.30 12.93 -4.65
CA LEU A 32 -5.85 14.15 -4.05
C LEU A 32 -7.30 14.40 -4.49
N ASP A 33 -7.58 14.21 -5.79
CA ASP A 33 -8.93 14.35 -6.36
C ASP A 33 -9.90 13.29 -5.79
N ALA A 34 -9.45 12.03 -5.70
CA ALA A 34 -10.24 10.93 -5.16
C ALA A 34 -10.69 11.17 -3.71
N PHE A 35 -9.86 11.84 -2.91
CA PHE A 35 -10.16 12.19 -1.52
C PHE A 35 -10.63 13.63 -1.33
N SER A 36 -10.78 14.42 -2.40
CA SER A 36 -11.14 15.83 -2.34
C SER A 36 -10.22 16.66 -1.43
N VAL A 37 -8.93 16.33 -1.45
CA VAL A 37 -7.90 17.04 -0.70
C VAL A 37 -7.24 18.07 -1.59
N VAL A 38 -7.31 19.34 -1.20
CA VAL A 38 -6.60 20.42 -1.87
C VAL A 38 -5.38 20.76 -1.01
N PRO A 39 -4.15 20.65 -1.55
CA PRO A 39 -2.95 21.04 -0.83
C PRO A 39 -2.85 22.55 -0.71
N ASP A 40 -2.38 23.04 0.44
CA ASP A 40 -2.10 24.45 0.68
C ASP A 40 -0.75 24.86 0.06
N TYR A 41 0.19 23.90 -0.03
CA TYR A 41 1.51 24.09 -0.62
C TYR A 41 1.87 22.92 -1.53
N ASP A 42 2.45 23.25 -2.69
CA ASP A 42 3.11 22.29 -3.59
C ASP A 42 4.58 22.73 -3.79
N LEU A 43 5.49 21.89 -3.32
CA LEU A 43 6.93 22.18 -3.46
C LEU A 43 7.43 21.96 -4.88
N ALA A 44 6.67 21.27 -5.73
CA ALA A 44 6.97 21.06 -7.16
C ALA A 44 8.41 20.60 -7.42
N ILE A 45 8.89 19.59 -6.68
CA ILE A 45 10.31 19.18 -6.73
C ILE A 45 10.64 18.30 -7.95
N MET A 46 9.64 17.78 -8.66
CA MET A 46 9.86 16.83 -9.76
C MET A 46 10.66 17.45 -10.89
N GLN A 47 11.73 16.78 -11.28
CA GLN A 47 12.53 17.06 -12.48
C GLN A 47 12.92 15.74 -13.17
N PRO A 48 13.12 15.72 -14.48
CA PRO A 48 13.61 14.54 -15.18
C PRO A 48 14.98 14.07 -14.64
N ASN A 49 15.15 12.76 -14.53
CA ASN A 49 16.42 12.11 -14.15
C ASN A 49 17.01 12.55 -12.79
N GLN A 50 16.17 12.91 -11.82
CA GLN A 50 16.61 13.25 -10.47
C GLN A 50 17.30 12.09 -9.77
N THR A 51 18.41 12.38 -9.11
CA THR A 51 19.06 11.50 -8.14
C THR A 51 18.43 11.64 -6.76
N LEU A 52 18.75 10.73 -5.83
CA LEU A 52 18.35 10.87 -4.43
C LEU A 52 18.92 12.16 -3.80
N PHE A 53 20.10 12.62 -4.24
CA PHE A 53 20.68 13.88 -3.78
C PHE A 53 19.83 15.08 -4.21
N ASP A 54 19.36 15.10 -5.47
CA ASP A 54 18.52 16.16 -5.99
C ASP A 54 17.19 16.23 -5.24
N VAL A 55 16.54 15.09 -5.05
CA VAL A 55 15.26 15.00 -4.30
C VAL A 55 15.45 15.48 -2.86
N THR A 56 16.47 14.98 -2.16
CA THR A 56 16.77 15.31 -0.76
C THR A 56 17.03 16.82 -0.60
N THR A 57 17.89 17.37 -1.45
CA THR A 57 18.25 18.79 -1.40
C THR A 57 17.07 19.69 -1.72
N ALA A 58 16.27 19.34 -2.74
CA ALA A 58 15.10 20.11 -3.13
C ALA A 58 14.03 20.15 -2.02
N ILE A 59 13.72 18.98 -1.40
CA ILE A 59 12.78 18.94 -0.28
C ILE A 59 13.30 19.77 0.88
N LEU A 60 14.53 19.52 1.34
CA LEU A 60 15.11 20.19 2.51
C LEU A 60 15.10 21.72 2.37
N THR A 61 15.47 22.20 1.19
CA THR A 61 15.54 23.65 0.93
C THR A 61 14.13 24.28 0.83
N ARG A 62 13.19 23.62 0.14
CA ARG A 62 11.87 24.21 -0.11
C ARG A 62 10.93 24.11 1.08
N ILE A 63 10.98 22.99 1.83
CA ILE A 63 10.12 22.81 3.00
C ILE A 63 10.45 23.78 4.13
N GLN A 64 11.68 24.25 4.23
CA GLN A 64 12.12 25.24 5.24
C GLN A 64 11.27 26.51 5.21
N ALA A 65 10.95 27.01 4.02
CA ALA A 65 10.15 28.22 3.86
C ALA A 65 8.73 28.01 4.40
N VAL A 66 8.11 26.87 4.09
CA VAL A 66 6.77 26.51 4.58
C VAL A 66 6.77 26.37 6.10
N LEU A 67 7.71 25.61 6.67
CA LEU A 67 7.80 25.41 8.11
C LEU A 67 8.05 26.71 8.89
N ASN A 68 8.86 27.62 8.35
CA ASN A 68 9.09 28.93 8.97
C ASN A 68 7.87 29.86 8.90
N GLN A 69 7.06 29.74 7.85
CA GLN A 69 5.84 30.53 7.68
C GLN A 69 4.73 30.00 8.58
N GLU A 70 4.45 28.69 8.54
CA GLU A 70 3.33 28.06 9.23
C GLU A 70 3.61 27.85 10.72
N LYS A 71 4.87 27.60 11.11
CA LYS A 71 5.28 27.30 12.49
C LYS A 71 4.37 26.27 13.17
N PRO A 72 4.19 25.08 12.57
CA PRO A 72 3.24 24.11 13.09
C PRO A 72 3.64 23.60 14.46
N ASP A 73 2.66 23.35 15.34
CA ASP A 73 2.87 22.72 16.66
C ASP A 73 3.31 21.26 16.49
N LEU A 74 2.91 20.62 15.39
CA LEU A 74 3.27 19.26 15.03
C LEU A 74 3.25 19.08 13.51
N THR A 75 4.24 18.35 12.98
CA THR A 75 4.25 17.91 11.59
C THR A 75 4.03 16.40 11.50
N LEU A 76 3.11 15.94 10.66
CA LEU A 76 2.89 14.53 10.39
C LEU A 76 3.60 14.11 9.11
N VAL A 77 4.35 13.01 9.18
CA VAL A 77 4.96 12.35 8.03
C VAL A 77 4.47 10.90 7.95
N HIS A 78 4.46 10.32 6.75
CA HIS A 78 3.92 8.98 6.53
C HIS A 78 4.93 8.05 5.86
N GLY A 79 5.10 6.87 6.42
CA GLY A 79 5.90 5.80 5.84
C GLY A 79 7.40 6.14 5.78
N ASP A 80 8.02 5.83 4.64
CA ASP A 80 9.47 5.68 4.52
C ASP A 80 10.08 6.35 3.28
N THR A 81 9.32 7.18 2.60
CA THR A 81 9.81 7.92 1.43
C THR A 81 10.86 8.96 1.81
N SER A 82 11.66 9.39 0.82
CA SER A 82 12.56 10.54 1.00
C SER A 82 11.80 11.78 1.46
N THR A 83 10.55 11.98 1.02
CA THR A 83 9.68 13.06 1.51
C THR A 83 9.47 12.98 3.03
N ALA A 84 9.15 11.81 3.56
CA ALA A 84 8.92 11.62 5.00
C ALA A 84 10.20 11.89 5.80
N PHE A 85 11.32 11.30 5.39
CA PHE A 85 12.59 11.44 6.09
C PHE A 85 13.11 12.89 6.06
N VAL A 86 13.17 13.51 4.88
CA VAL A 86 13.76 14.85 4.74
C VAL A 86 12.88 15.92 5.40
N THR A 87 11.56 15.76 5.36
CA THR A 87 10.65 16.66 6.10
C THR A 87 10.86 16.53 7.61
N ALA A 88 10.96 15.29 8.12
CA ALA A 88 11.24 15.07 9.55
C ALA A 88 12.60 15.66 9.96
N LEU A 89 13.62 15.52 9.13
CA LEU A 89 14.94 16.13 9.36
C LEU A 89 14.87 17.67 9.40
N ALA A 90 14.11 18.29 8.49
CA ALA A 90 13.91 19.75 8.49
C ALA A 90 13.19 20.20 9.77
N CYS A 91 12.16 19.47 10.21
CA CYS A 91 11.46 19.72 11.47
C CYS A 91 12.39 19.60 12.68
N PHE A 92 13.27 18.60 12.70
CA PHE A 92 14.26 18.43 13.76
C PHE A 92 15.19 19.64 13.87
N TYR A 93 15.68 20.18 12.74
CA TYR A 93 16.52 21.39 12.73
C TYR A 93 15.79 22.64 13.23
N LEU A 94 14.48 22.70 13.07
CA LEU A 94 13.64 23.83 13.51
C LEU A 94 12.97 23.58 14.87
N HIS A 95 13.30 22.49 15.55
CA HIS A 95 12.68 22.06 16.82
C HIS A 95 11.15 21.91 16.77
N ILE A 96 10.63 21.53 15.60
CA ILE A 96 9.21 21.23 15.40
C ILE A 96 8.97 19.74 15.69
N PRO A 97 8.04 19.39 16.60
CA PRO A 97 7.69 18.00 16.88
C PRO A 97 7.19 17.28 15.62
N VAL A 98 7.50 15.98 15.49
CA VAL A 98 7.08 15.14 14.37
C VAL A 98 6.28 13.94 14.85
N GLY A 99 5.16 13.64 14.20
CA GLY A 99 4.42 12.39 14.32
C GLY A 99 4.64 11.53 13.06
N HIS A 100 5.00 10.27 13.27
CA HIS A 100 5.26 9.30 12.20
C HIS A 100 4.07 8.35 12.06
N VAL A 101 3.32 8.48 10.98
CA VAL A 101 2.24 7.56 10.59
C VAL A 101 2.85 6.38 9.83
N GLU A 102 2.40 5.17 10.10
CA GLU A 102 2.98 3.91 9.62
C GLU A 102 4.40 3.67 10.20
N ALA A 103 4.55 3.94 11.48
CA ALA A 103 5.82 3.79 12.19
C ALA A 103 6.12 2.34 12.56
N GLY A 104 7.40 1.97 12.58
CA GLY A 104 7.87 0.72 13.18
C GLY A 104 7.90 -0.49 12.24
N LEU A 105 7.59 -0.36 10.96
CA LEU A 105 7.88 -1.39 9.97
C LEU A 105 9.40 -1.56 9.83
N ARG A 106 9.91 -2.82 9.80
CA ARG A 106 11.36 -3.10 9.74
C ARG A 106 11.67 -4.34 8.93
N THR A 107 12.72 -4.23 8.11
CA THR A 107 13.45 -5.38 7.57
C THR A 107 14.79 -5.58 8.29
N TYR A 108 15.32 -4.53 8.92
CA TYR A 108 16.66 -4.46 9.52
C TYR A 108 17.79 -4.68 8.50
N ASN A 109 17.51 -4.61 7.21
CA ASN A 109 18.47 -4.62 6.13
C ASN A 109 18.42 -3.28 5.38
N LEU A 110 19.39 -2.40 5.64
CA LEU A 110 19.42 -1.06 5.06
C LEU A 110 19.52 -1.05 3.52
N GLU A 111 19.91 -2.15 2.92
CA GLU A 111 19.99 -2.31 1.47
C GLU A 111 18.68 -2.84 0.86
N SER A 112 17.69 -3.24 1.69
CA SER A 112 16.45 -3.83 1.17
C SER A 112 15.24 -3.62 2.10
N PRO A 113 14.27 -2.82 1.66
CA PRO A 113 14.23 -1.93 0.48
C PRO A 113 15.16 -0.72 0.67
N PHE A 114 15.75 -0.27 -0.43
CA PHE A 114 16.66 0.89 -0.44
C PHE A 114 16.04 2.06 -1.23
N PRO A 115 16.00 3.28 -0.67
CA PRO A 115 16.53 3.74 0.64
C PRO A 115 15.51 3.65 1.80
N GLU A 116 14.37 3.01 1.61
CA GLU A 116 13.20 3.06 2.49
C GLU A 116 13.49 2.56 3.90
N GLU A 117 14.27 1.47 4.05
CA GLU A 117 14.58 0.94 5.40
C GLU A 117 15.40 1.92 6.22
N PHE A 118 16.39 2.58 5.60
CA PHE A 118 17.13 3.66 6.26
C PHE A 118 16.21 4.81 6.66
N ASN A 119 15.37 5.26 5.71
CA ASN A 119 14.47 6.39 5.94
C ASN A 119 13.56 6.16 7.15
N ARG A 120 12.92 4.97 7.24
CA ARG A 120 11.96 4.66 8.34
C ARG A 120 12.64 4.56 9.69
N GLN A 121 13.86 4.02 9.75
CA GLN A 121 14.66 4.00 10.97
C GLN A 121 15.07 5.41 11.39
N ALA A 122 15.58 6.22 10.46
CA ALA A 122 16.01 7.59 10.72
C ALA A 122 14.84 8.49 11.19
N VAL A 123 13.67 8.40 10.56
CA VAL A 123 12.45 9.09 11.01
C VAL A 123 12.12 8.73 12.45
N SER A 124 12.21 7.44 12.81
CA SER A 124 11.91 6.98 14.17
C SER A 124 12.86 7.55 15.23
N LEU A 125 14.06 8.01 14.87
CA LEU A 125 15.00 8.62 15.81
C LEU A 125 14.55 9.99 16.32
N ILE A 126 13.80 10.73 15.51
CA ILE A 126 13.50 12.15 15.72
C ILE A 126 12.02 12.42 15.97
N CYS A 127 11.14 11.43 15.80
CA CYS A 127 9.71 11.58 16.04
C CYS A 127 9.35 11.57 17.51
N ARG A 128 8.37 12.41 17.86
CA ARG A 128 7.73 12.46 19.18
C ARG A 128 6.61 11.44 19.32
N TYR A 129 5.83 11.20 18.25
CA TYR A 129 4.72 10.25 18.21
C TYR A 129 4.96 9.21 17.15
N HIS A 130 4.69 7.95 17.48
CA HIS A 130 4.83 6.79 16.59
C HIS A 130 3.48 6.09 16.44
N PHE A 131 2.79 6.29 15.33
CA PHE A 131 1.53 5.62 15.03
C PHE A 131 1.83 4.32 14.28
N ALA A 132 1.89 3.24 15.01
CA ALA A 132 2.25 1.92 14.51
C ALA A 132 1.04 1.20 13.91
N PRO A 133 1.15 0.58 12.73
CA PRO A 133 0.03 -0.16 12.12
C PRO A 133 -0.30 -1.44 12.86
N THR A 134 0.67 -2.08 13.52
CA THR A 134 0.51 -3.39 14.18
C THR A 134 1.26 -3.47 15.50
N GLU A 135 0.91 -4.47 16.33
CA GLU A 135 1.67 -4.79 17.54
C GLU A 135 3.13 -5.16 17.23
N LYS A 136 3.38 -5.81 16.10
CA LYS A 136 4.75 -6.12 15.67
C LYS A 136 5.57 -4.87 15.40
N ALA A 137 4.98 -3.88 14.73
CA ALA A 137 5.61 -2.59 14.49
C ALA A 137 5.90 -1.85 15.83
N LYS A 138 4.96 -1.88 16.79
CA LYS A 138 5.19 -1.38 18.17
C LYS A 138 6.36 -2.09 18.83
N GLN A 139 6.43 -3.43 18.74
CA GLN A 139 7.53 -4.21 19.34
C GLN A 139 8.89 -3.86 18.74
N ASN A 140 8.96 -3.57 17.43
CA ASN A 140 10.19 -3.12 16.78
C ASN A 140 10.67 -1.79 17.39
N LEU A 141 9.78 -0.81 17.52
CA LEU A 141 10.07 0.49 18.13
C LEU A 141 10.53 0.36 19.59
N ARG A 142 9.86 -0.50 20.39
CA ARG A 142 10.28 -0.79 21.77
C ARG A 142 11.67 -1.41 21.82
N ARG A 143 11.98 -2.36 20.92
CA ARG A 143 13.32 -2.98 20.83
C ARG A 143 14.40 -1.94 20.53
N GLU A 144 14.06 -0.88 19.79
CA GLU A 144 14.95 0.24 19.48
C GLU A 144 14.99 1.29 20.60
N GLY A 145 14.38 1.04 21.74
CA GLY A 145 14.43 1.90 22.93
C GLY A 145 13.52 3.12 22.85
N LYS A 146 12.47 3.10 22.00
CA LYS A 146 11.47 4.16 22.01
C LYS A 146 10.59 4.05 23.25
N ASP A 147 10.21 5.21 23.83
CA ASP A 147 9.32 5.27 24.99
C ASP A 147 7.94 4.71 24.60
N GLU A 148 7.43 3.79 25.42
CA GLU A 148 6.14 3.15 25.20
C GLU A 148 4.98 4.17 25.17
N SER A 149 5.08 5.24 25.93
CA SER A 149 4.09 6.32 25.97
C SER A 149 4.02 7.13 24.66
N SER A 150 5.04 7.03 23.82
CA SER A 150 5.10 7.67 22.51
C SER A 150 4.63 6.76 21.35
N ILE A 151 4.30 5.48 21.63
CA ILE A 151 3.95 4.49 20.61
C ILE A 151 2.49 4.10 20.73
N PHE A 152 1.73 4.33 19.65
CA PHE A 152 0.30 4.06 19.58
C PHE A 152 0.02 3.06 18.46
N VAL A 153 -0.63 1.93 18.77
CA VAL A 153 -1.10 0.99 17.75
C VAL A 153 -2.45 1.46 17.23
N THR A 154 -2.45 2.00 16.02
CA THR A 154 -3.63 2.63 15.42
C THR A 154 -4.28 1.82 14.31
N GLY A 155 -3.55 0.89 13.72
CA GLY A 155 -3.88 0.31 12.42
C GLY A 155 -3.24 1.11 11.27
N ASN A 156 -3.37 0.61 10.04
CA ASN A 156 -2.86 1.27 8.85
C ASN A 156 -3.94 2.15 8.20
N THR A 157 -3.61 3.41 7.94
CA THR A 157 -4.49 4.38 7.28
C THR A 157 -4.86 4.02 5.83
N SER A 158 -4.19 3.05 5.21
CA SER A 158 -4.57 2.49 3.91
C SER A 158 -5.93 1.78 3.98
N ILE A 159 -6.24 1.14 5.12
CA ILE A 159 -7.53 0.47 5.31
C ILE A 159 -8.66 1.52 5.44
N ASP A 160 -8.39 2.65 6.08
CA ASP A 160 -9.35 3.78 6.12
C ASP A 160 -9.65 4.34 4.73
N ALA A 161 -8.67 4.30 3.82
CA ALA A 161 -8.85 4.76 2.45
C ALA A 161 -9.95 3.97 1.71
N LEU A 162 -10.07 2.68 1.97
CA LEU A 162 -11.09 1.82 1.34
C LEU A 162 -12.52 2.28 1.65
N LYS A 163 -12.78 2.85 2.84
CA LYS A 163 -14.10 3.39 3.21
C LYS A 163 -14.53 4.55 2.31
N THR A 164 -13.59 5.29 1.75
CA THR A 164 -13.87 6.42 0.86
C THR A 164 -13.89 6.01 -0.61
N THR A 165 -13.00 5.10 -0.98
CA THR A 165 -12.78 4.73 -2.39
C THR A 165 -13.70 3.63 -2.88
N VAL A 166 -14.08 2.68 -2.02
CA VAL A 166 -14.99 1.59 -2.40
C VAL A 166 -16.44 2.07 -2.32
N ARG A 167 -17.19 1.91 -3.41
CA ARG A 167 -18.57 2.37 -3.56
C ARG A 167 -19.49 1.23 -3.96
N ALA A 168 -20.66 1.17 -3.33
CA ALA A 168 -21.65 0.13 -3.62
C ALA A 168 -22.28 0.24 -5.02
N ASP A 169 -22.33 1.46 -5.55
CA ASP A 169 -22.91 1.79 -6.87
C ASP A 169 -21.87 1.92 -7.98
N TYR A 170 -20.65 1.43 -7.71
CA TYR A 170 -19.55 1.53 -8.66
C TYR A 170 -19.79 0.63 -9.89
N THR A 171 -19.52 1.18 -11.07
CA THR A 171 -19.63 0.47 -12.35
C THR A 171 -18.34 0.63 -13.15
N HIS A 172 -17.91 -0.43 -13.80
CA HIS A 172 -16.73 -0.42 -14.68
C HIS A 172 -16.94 -1.43 -15.80
N PRO A 173 -16.46 -1.17 -17.04
CA PRO A 173 -16.58 -2.11 -18.15
C PRO A 173 -16.08 -3.52 -17.83
N GLU A 174 -14.95 -3.62 -17.12
CA GLU A 174 -14.36 -4.89 -16.72
C GLU A 174 -15.21 -5.68 -15.71
N LEU A 175 -15.92 -5.00 -14.81
CA LEU A 175 -16.88 -5.65 -13.92
C LEU A 175 -18.11 -6.15 -14.68
N THR A 176 -18.57 -5.38 -15.67
CA THR A 176 -19.65 -5.82 -16.57
C THR A 176 -19.23 -7.05 -17.37
N TRP A 177 -18.00 -7.05 -17.92
CA TRP A 177 -17.45 -8.21 -18.61
C TRP A 177 -17.33 -9.43 -17.70
N ALA A 178 -16.91 -9.24 -16.43
CA ALA A 178 -16.74 -10.32 -15.46
C ALA A 178 -18.05 -10.85 -14.87
N GLN A 179 -19.18 -10.21 -15.16
CA GLN A 179 -20.47 -10.55 -14.56
C GLN A 179 -20.82 -12.05 -14.71
N GLY A 180 -21.26 -12.66 -13.62
CA GLY A 180 -21.61 -14.09 -13.58
C GLY A 180 -20.41 -15.03 -13.45
N SER A 181 -19.19 -14.51 -13.34
CA SER A 181 -17.95 -15.27 -13.13
C SER A 181 -17.30 -14.93 -11.80
N ARG A 182 -16.45 -15.81 -11.28
CA ARG A 182 -15.55 -15.52 -10.17
C ARG A 182 -14.39 -14.69 -10.70
N LEU A 183 -14.34 -13.40 -10.34
CA LEU A 183 -13.29 -12.49 -10.79
C LEU A 183 -12.03 -12.64 -9.93
N ILE A 184 -10.90 -12.79 -10.58
CA ILE A 184 -9.56 -12.82 -9.97
C ILE A 184 -8.82 -11.55 -10.36
N LEU A 185 -8.31 -10.81 -9.38
CA LEU A 185 -7.44 -9.67 -9.64
C LEU A 185 -5.98 -10.10 -9.53
N ILE A 186 -5.19 -9.80 -10.55
CA ILE A 186 -3.77 -10.16 -10.61
C ILE A 186 -2.93 -8.88 -10.59
N THR A 187 -1.88 -8.87 -9.77
CA THR A 187 -0.81 -7.87 -9.85
C THR A 187 0.54 -8.57 -9.72
N ALA A 188 1.42 -8.37 -10.70
CA ALA A 188 2.77 -8.95 -10.73
C ALA A 188 3.70 -7.97 -11.44
N HIS A 189 4.73 -7.48 -10.73
CA HIS A 189 5.64 -6.46 -11.28
C HIS A 189 6.98 -6.36 -10.53
N ARG A 190 7.20 -7.16 -9.50
CA ARG A 190 8.44 -7.10 -8.70
C ARG A 190 9.65 -7.50 -9.52
N ARG A 191 10.74 -6.73 -9.41
CA ARG A 191 12.00 -6.98 -10.12
C ARG A 191 12.61 -8.34 -9.78
N GLU A 192 12.44 -8.77 -8.53
CA GLU A 192 12.92 -10.06 -8.03
C GLU A 192 12.23 -11.25 -8.70
N ASN A 193 11.05 -11.05 -9.29
CA ASN A 193 10.27 -12.09 -9.95
C ASN A 193 10.47 -12.14 -11.47
N LEU A 194 11.21 -11.20 -12.08
CA LEU A 194 11.43 -11.19 -13.54
C LEU A 194 12.16 -12.45 -14.00
N GLY A 195 11.85 -12.91 -15.21
CA GLY A 195 12.41 -14.11 -15.82
C GLY A 195 11.64 -15.38 -15.45
N GLU A 196 12.32 -16.48 -15.20
CA GLU A 196 11.72 -17.81 -14.97
C GLU A 196 10.66 -17.82 -13.88
N ALA A 197 10.84 -17.05 -12.81
CA ALA A 197 9.85 -16.94 -11.73
C ALA A 197 8.51 -16.38 -12.25
N MET A 198 8.53 -15.33 -13.05
CA MET A 198 7.31 -14.73 -13.61
C MET A 198 6.66 -15.64 -14.66
N HIS A 199 7.44 -16.33 -15.46
CA HIS A 199 6.92 -17.36 -16.37
C HIS A 199 6.18 -18.48 -15.62
N HIS A 200 6.75 -18.99 -14.53
CA HIS A 200 6.08 -19.99 -13.67
C HIS A 200 4.75 -19.46 -13.09
N MET A 201 4.75 -18.22 -12.60
CA MET A 201 3.53 -17.58 -12.07
C MET A 201 2.45 -17.51 -13.16
N PHE A 202 2.79 -17.06 -14.35
CA PHE A 202 1.84 -16.93 -15.45
C PHE A 202 1.37 -18.27 -16.01
N ARG A 203 2.22 -19.30 -16.06
CA ARG A 203 1.80 -20.67 -16.43
C ARG A 203 0.77 -21.24 -15.44
N ALA A 204 1.00 -21.05 -14.13
CA ALA A 204 0.03 -21.45 -13.13
C ALA A 204 -1.34 -20.77 -13.34
N ILE A 205 -1.34 -19.46 -13.59
CA ILE A 205 -2.54 -18.68 -13.87
C ILE A 205 -3.24 -19.20 -15.14
N ARG A 206 -2.49 -19.40 -16.24
CA ARG A 206 -3.02 -19.96 -17.47
C ARG A 206 -3.71 -21.31 -17.25
N ARG A 207 -3.06 -22.20 -16.51
CA ARG A 207 -3.56 -23.54 -16.21
C ARG A 207 -4.89 -23.46 -15.46
N VAL A 208 -4.98 -22.67 -14.38
CA VAL A 208 -6.23 -22.48 -13.63
C VAL A 208 -7.34 -21.92 -14.51
N LEU A 209 -7.06 -20.86 -15.29
CA LEU A 209 -8.06 -20.27 -16.17
C LEU A 209 -8.53 -21.23 -17.28
N THR A 210 -7.69 -22.18 -17.68
CA THR A 210 -8.07 -23.21 -18.67
C THR A 210 -9.00 -24.25 -18.04
N GLU A 211 -8.75 -24.66 -16.83
CA GLU A 211 -9.48 -25.73 -16.12
C GLU A 211 -10.78 -25.24 -15.44
N HIS A 212 -10.89 -23.92 -15.12
CA HIS A 212 -12.06 -23.33 -14.44
C HIS A 212 -12.83 -22.37 -15.36
N PRO A 213 -13.83 -22.84 -16.11
CA PRO A 213 -14.54 -22.02 -17.09
C PRO A 213 -15.41 -20.91 -16.48
N ASP A 214 -15.72 -20.98 -15.20
CA ASP A 214 -16.47 -19.99 -14.42
C ASP A 214 -15.58 -18.88 -13.83
N VAL A 215 -14.26 -18.96 -14.04
CA VAL A 215 -13.28 -17.99 -13.56
C VAL A 215 -12.87 -17.04 -14.67
N LYS A 216 -12.85 -15.75 -14.37
CA LYS A 216 -12.25 -14.70 -15.19
C LYS A 216 -11.18 -13.98 -14.39
N ALA A 217 -10.15 -13.51 -15.07
CA ALA A 217 -9.09 -12.76 -14.42
C ALA A 217 -8.89 -11.38 -15.07
N LEU A 218 -8.57 -10.41 -14.23
CA LEU A 218 -8.19 -9.07 -14.66
C LEU A 218 -6.77 -8.78 -14.20
N TYR A 219 -5.92 -8.36 -15.11
CA TYR A 219 -4.53 -8.00 -14.85
C TYR A 219 -4.24 -6.57 -15.30
N PRO A 220 -4.38 -5.57 -14.40
CA PRO A 220 -3.84 -4.23 -14.63
C PRO A 220 -2.32 -4.31 -14.67
N ILE A 221 -1.76 -4.37 -15.89
CA ILE A 221 -0.34 -4.69 -16.10
C ILE A 221 0.56 -3.48 -15.86
N HIS A 222 1.66 -3.69 -15.19
CA HIS A 222 2.67 -2.66 -14.96
C HIS A 222 3.30 -2.16 -16.27
N LEU A 223 3.72 -0.89 -16.30
CA LEU A 223 4.31 -0.26 -17.50
C LEU A 223 5.70 -0.79 -17.90
N ASN A 224 6.34 -1.60 -17.04
CA ASN A 224 7.64 -2.18 -17.32
C ASN A 224 7.57 -3.07 -18.57
N PRO A 225 8.36 -2.77 -19.64
CA PRO A 225 8.33 -3.54 -20.89
C PRO A 225 8.65 -5.02 -20.71
N VAL A 226 9.52 -5.39 -19.76
CA VAL A 226 9.87 -6.79 -19.50
C VAL A 226 8.65 -7.55 -18.98
N VAL A 227 7.91 -6.99 -18.02
CA VAL A 227 6.67 -7.60 -17.50
C VAL A 227 5.65 -7.79 -18.62
N ARG A 228 5.51 -6.78 -19.50
CA ARG A 228 4.58 -6.84 -20.63
C ARG A 228 4.96 -7.91 -21.64
N GLN A 229 6.26 -8.07 -21.90
CA GLN A 229 6.76 -9.12 -22.79
C GLN A 229 6.49 -10.51 -22.23
N GLU A 230 6.88 -10.78 -20.98
CA GLU A 230 6.68 -12.07 -20.33
C GLU A 230 5.18 -12.44 -20.21
N ALA A 231 4.33 -11.44 -19.93
CA ALA A 231 2.88 -11.64 -19.92
C ALA A 231 2.33 -11.96 -21.33
N ALA A 232 2.82 -11.32 -22.36
CA ALA A 232 2.42 -11.61 -23.74
C ALA A 232 2.85 -13.02 -24.17
N GLU A 233 4.01 -13.49 -23.74
CA GLU A 233 4.51 -14.83 -24.06
C GLU A 233 3.67 -15.92 -23.40
N GLU A 234 3.31 -15.75 -22.13
CA GLU A 234 2.63 -16.81 -21.37
C GLU A 234 1.09 -16.67 -21.32
N LEU A 235 0.54 -15.48 -21.43
CA LEU A 235 -0.88 -15.23 -21.16
C LEU A 235 -1.69 -14.88 -22.43
N SER A 236 -1.06 -14.81 -23.60
CA SER A 236 -1.77 -14.52 -24.85
C SER A 236 -2.80 -15.59 -25.22
N GLY A 237 -3.90 -15.17 -25.87
CA GLY A 237 -4.94 -16.08 -26.36
C GLY A 237 -5.89 -16.63 -25.29
N LEU A 238 -5.86 -16.12 -24.06
CA LEU A 238 -6.80 -16.47 -23.01
C LEU A 238 -8.02 -15.53 -23.05
N GLU A 239 -9.16 -15.99 -23.57
CA GLU A 239 -10.39 -15.18 -23.67
C GLU A 239 -10.97 -14.76 -22.31
N ARG A 240 -10.63 -15.49 -21.25
CA ARG A 240 -11.06 -15.21 -19.87
C ARG A 240 -10.06 -14.41 -19.04
N LEU A 241 -9.06 -13.85 -19.67
CA LEU A 241 -8.11 -12.94 -19.07
C LEU A 241 -8.12 -11.61 -19.84
N HIS A 242 -8.43 -10.54 -19.13
CA HIS A 242 -8.20 -9.20 -19.66
C HIS A 242 -6.92 -8.62 -19.04
N ILE A 243 -5.97 -8.28 -19.91
CA ILE A 243 -4.78 -7.51 -19.56
C ILE A 243 -5.07 -6.07 -19.97
N ILE A 244 -5.07 -5.17 -18.98
CA ILE A 244 -5.43 -3.76 -19.19
C ILE A 244 -4.31 -2.83 -18.71
N GLU A 245 -4.42 -1.55 -19.06
CA GLU A 245 -3.52 -0.53 -18.54
C GLU A 245 -3.69 -0.37 -17.01
N PRO A 246 -2.68 0.17 -16.31
CA PRO A 246 -2.77 0.40 -14.87
C PRO A 246 -4.01 1.23 -14.51
N LEU A 247 -4.68 0.81 -13.47
CA LEU A 247 -5.87 1.49 -12.95
C LEU A 247 -5.48 2.61 -11.98
N ASP A 248 -6.32 3.62 -11.85
CA ASP A 248 -6.23 4.56 -10.75
C ASP A 248 -6.69 3.94 -9.43
N VAL A 249 -6.52 4.66 -8.33
CA VAL A 249 -6.81 4.13 -6.99
C VAL A 249 -8.29 3.81 -6.78
N LEU A 250 -9.21 4.58 -7.39
CA LEU A 250 -10.66 4.36 -7.25
C LEU A 250 -11.06 3.09 -7.99
N ASP A 251 -10.65 2.98 -9.25
CA ASP A 251 -10.95 1.82 -10.08
C ASP A 251 -10.33 0.56 -9.49
N PHE A 252 -9.07 0.63 -9.05
CA PHE A 252 -8.37 -0.50 -8.47
C PHE A 252 -9.04 -1.03 -7.19
N HIS A 253 -9.38 -0.14 -6.24
CA HIS A 253 -10.02 -0.54 -4.99
C HIS A 253 -11.43 -1.13 -5.20
N ASN A 254 -12.21 -0.56 -6.14
CA ASN A 254 -13.52 -1.09 -6.44
C ASN A 254 -13.45 -2.44 -7.16
N ILE A 255 -12.54 -2.62 -8.11
CA ILE A 255 -12.33 -3.92 -8.77
C ILE A 255 -11.83 -4.96 -7.75
N MET A 256 -10.91 -4.58 -6.86
CA MET A 256 -10.46 -5.45 -5.77
C MET A 256 -11.62 -5.85 -4.85
N ALA A 257 -12.51 -4.92 -4.51
CA ALA A 257 -13.69 -5.19 -3.69
C ALA A 257 -14.68 -6.16 -4.36
N HIS A 258 -14.76 -6.17 -5.69
CA HIS A 258 -15.62 -7.07 -6.46
C HIS A 258 -14.92 -8.39 -6.83
N SER A 259 -13.62 -8.51 -6.59
CA SER A 259 -12.87 -9.73 -6.88
C SER A 259 -13.17 -10.82 -5.85
N THR A 260 -13.09 -12.07 -6.28
CA THR A 260 -13.20 -13.25 -5.42
C THR A 260 -11.88 -13.52 -4.70
N LEU A 261 -10.77 -13.43 -5.41
CA LEU A 261 -9.43 -13.79 -4.93
C LEU A 261 -8.42 -12.84 -5.55
N ILE A 262 -7.35 -12.56 -4.83
CA ILE A 262 -6.26 -11.71 -5.29
C ILE A 262 -4.96 -12.52 -5.40
N LEU A 263 -4.30 -12.46 -6.57
CA LEU A 263 -2.94 -12.93 -6.75
C LEU A 263 -2.01 -11.72 -6.86
N THR A 264 -1.04 -11.60 -5.97
CA THR A 264 -0.21 -10.39 -5.92
C THR A 264 1.24 -10.65 -5.52
N ASP A 265 2.15 -9.82 -6.00
CA ASP A 265 3.50 -9.65 -5.46
C ASP A 265 3.69 -8.29 -4.74
N SER A 266 2.64 -7.47 -4.68
CA SER A 266 2.65 -6.13 -4.08
C SER A 266 2.51 -6.17 -2.56
N GLY A 267 3.26 -5.29 -1.86
CA GLY A 267 3.18 -5.15 -0.40
C GLY A 267 1.86 -4.54 0.09
N GLY A 268 1.43 -3.41 -0.48
CA GLY A 268 0.22 -2.69 -0.03
C GLY A 268 -1.06 -3.52 -0.15
N ILE A 269 -1.20 -4.28 -1.23
CA ILE A 269 -2.37 -5.14 -1.47
C ILE A 269 -2.52 -6.23 -0.39
N GLN A 270 -1.39 -6.67 0.19
CA GLN A 270 -1.40 -7.63 1.30
C GLN A 270 -2.08 -7.09 2.58
N GLU A 271 -2.22 -5.78 2.70
CA GLU A 271 -2.91 -5.13 3.81
C GLU A 271 -4.34 -4.74 3.43
N GLU A 272 -4.52 -4.21 2.21
CA GLU A 272 -5.79 -3.66 1.73
C GLU A 272 -6.82 -4.74 1.39
N ALA A 273 -6.43 -5.78 0.63
CA ALA A 273 -7.35 -6.82 0.20
C ALA A 273 -7.99 -7.60 1.38
N PRO A 274 -7.26 -7.98 2.44
CA PRO A 274 -7.87 -8.52 3.65
C PRO A 274 -8.86 -7.57 4.33
N GLY A 275 -8.63 -6.25 4.24
CA GLY A 275 -9.58 -5.23 4.72
C GLY A 275 -10.94 -5.28 4.04
N LEU A 276 -11.00 -5.87 2.83
CA LEU A 276 -12.20 -6.11 2.05
C LEU A 276 -12.71 -7.57 2.16
N GLY A 277 -12.12 -8.38 3.04
CA GLY A 277 -12.44 -9.81 3.18
C GLY A 277 -12.05 -10.63 1.96
N LYS A 278 -10.99 -10.23 1.23
CA LYS A 278 -10.53 -10.95 0.03
C LYS A 278 -9.33 -11.82 0.36
N PRO A 279 -9.38 -13.14 0.11
CA PRO A 279 -8.23 -14.01 0.20
C PRO A 279 -7.09 -13.55 -0.72
N VAL A 280 -5.85 -13.64 -0.22
CA VAL A 280 -4.67 -13.19 -0.97
C VAL A 280 -3.65 -14.31 -1.09
N LEU A 281 -3.28 -14.66 -2.30
CA LEU A 281 -2.12 -15.48 -2.60
C LEU A 281 -0.94 -14.58 -2.98
N VAL A 282 0.10 -14.62 -2.16
CA VAL A 282 1.29 -13.77 -2.34
C VAL A 282 2.33 -14.56 -3.11
N MET A 283 2.56 -14.17 -4.37
CA MET A 283 3.49 -14.80 -5.30
C MET A 283 4.93 -14.31 -5.05
N ARG A 284 5.42 -14.60 -3.84
CA ARG A 284 6.77 -14.26 -3.36
C ARG A 284 7.26 -15.34 -2.41
N ASP A 285 8.58 -15.49 -2.30
CA ASP A 285 9.21 -16.40 -1.34
C ASP A 285 9.25 -15.80 0.08
N THR A 286 9.26 -14.48 0.19
CA THR A 286 9.29 -13.74 1.46
C THR A 286 8.31 -12.58 1.44
N THR A 287 7.88 -12.15 2.63
CA THR A 287 7.07 -10.94 2.78
C THR A 287 7.52 -10.15 4.00
N GLU A 288 7.49 -8.83 3.88
CA GLU A 288 7.64 -7.88 4.99
C GLU A 288 6.36 -7.74 5.85
N ARG A 289 5.35 -8.55 5.56
CA ARG A 289 4.03 -8.56 6.23
C ARG A 289 3.69 -9.94 6.82
N PRO A 290 4.55 -10.44 7.73
CA PRO A 290 4.37 -11.77 8.31
C PRO A 290 3.09 -11.89 9.17
N GLU A 291 2.57 -10.76 9.67
CA GLU A 291 1.35 -10.73 10.49
C GLU A 291 0.13 -11.22 9.71
N GLY A 292 -0.01 -10.85 8.43
CA GLY A 292 -1.11 -11.31 7.58
C GLY A 292 -1.05 -12.81 7.32
N VAL A 293 0.16 -13.37 7.17
CA VAL A 293 0.36 -14.82 7.06
C VAL A 293 -0.03 -15.52 8.37
N ALA A 294 0.42 -14.99 9.52
CA ALA A 294 0.12 -15.55 10.83
C ALA A 294 -1.38 -15.45 11.17
N ALA A 295 -2.05 -14.38 10.75
CA ALA A 295 -3.49 -14.20 10.92
C ALA A 295 -4.33 -15.07 9.95
N GLY A 296 -3.72 -15.65 8.90
CA GLY A 296 -4.40 -16.45 7.90
C GLY A 296 -5.14 -15.65 6.83
N THR A 297 -4.92 -14.33 6.74
CA THR A 297 -5.51 -13.48 5.68
C THR A 297 -4.77 -13.57 4.36
N LEU A 298 -3.51 -13.99 4.42
CA LEU A 298 -2.61 -14.16 3.29
C LEU A 298 -2.00 -15.56 3.29
N LYS A 299 -1.63 -16.02 2.10
CA LYS A 299 -0.78 -17.20 1.96
C LYS A 299 0.40 -16.91 1.03
N LEU A 300 1.64 -17.09 1.52
CA LEU A 300 2.82 -17.12 0.67
C LEU A 300 2.79 -18.41 -0.16
N VAL A 301 2.82 -18.25 -1.48
CA VAL A 301 2.82 -19.38 -2.43
C VAL A 301 4.13 -19.49 -3.21
N GLY A 302 5.08 -18.58 -2.97
CA GLY A 302 6.34 -18.54 -3.71
C GLY A 302 6.11 -18.22 -5.18
N THR A 303 7.07 -18.63 -6.01
CA THR A 303 7.04 -18.43 -7.47
C THR A 303 6.93 -19.75 -8.24
N SER A 304 6.77 -20.88 -7.54
CA SER A 304 6.63 -22.20 -8.16
C SER A 304 5.27 -22.39 -8.80
N GLU A 305 5.23 -22.77 -10.08
CA GLU A 305 4.02 -23.06 -10.84
C GLU A 305 3.08 -24.02 -10.10
N GLU A 306 3.60 -25.17 -9.63
CA GLU A 306 2.79 -26.19 -8.96
C GLU A 306 2.23 -25.72 -7.61
N THR A 307 2.98 -24.90 -6.87
CA THR A 307 2.50 -24.39 -5.58
C THR A 307 1.42 -23.33 -5.79
N ILE A 308 1.60 -22.41 -6.73
CA ILE A 308 0.61 -21.40 -7.08
C ILE A 308 -0.66 -22.07 -7.60
N TYR A 309 -0.54 -23.00 -8.56
CA TYR A 309 -1.66 -23.74 -9.12
C TYR A 309 -2.46 -24.46 -8.02
N ARG A 310 -1.78 -25.23 -7.16
CA ARG A 310 -2.43 -26.00 -6.08
C ARG A 310 -3.21 -25.10 -5.11
N GLU A 311 -2.58 -24.02 -4.64
CA GLU A 311 -3.23 -23.14 -3.66
C GLU A 311 -4.32 -22.27 -4.30
N PHE A 312 -4.16 -21.87 -5.56
CA PHE A 312 -5.19 -21.16 -6.29
C PHE A 312 -6.43 -22.05 -6.51
N THR A 313 -6.25 -23.26 -7.05
CA THR A 313 -7.32 -24.25 -7.24
C THR A 313 -7.99 -24.58 -5.91
N ARG A 314 -7.21 -24.79 -4.84
CA ARG A 314 -7.74 -25.05 -3.51
C ARG A 314 -8.73 -23.99 -3.04
N LEU A 315 -8.39 -22.69 -3.21
CA LEU A 315 -9.31 -21.61 -2.81
C LEU A 315 -10.53 -21.47 -3.73
N LEU A 316 -10.44 -21.96 -4.96
CA LEU A 316 -11.59 -21.99 -5.87
C LEU A 316 -12.55 -23.16 -5.56
N ASP A 317 -12.02 -24.32 -5.18
CA ASP A 317 -12.77 -25.56 -5.10
C ASP A 317 -13.16 -25.96 -3.67
N ASP A 318 -12.51 -25.38 -2.64
CA ASP A 318 -12.80 -25.62 -1.23
C ASP A 318 -13.40 -24.36 -0.58
N PRO A 319 -14.75 -24.28 -0.46
CA PRO A 319 -15.43 -23.15 0.18
C PRO A 319 -15.03 -22.94 1.65
N ALA A 320 -14.63 -24.00 2.36
CA ALA A 320 -14.20 -23.88 3.76
C ALA A 320 -12.82 -23.21 3.84
N ALA A 321 -11.89 -23.59 2.95
CA ALA A 321 -10.58 -22.96 2.86
C ALA A 321 -10.71 -21.48 2.46
N TYR A 322 -11.59 -21.18 1.49
CA TYR A 322 -11.89 -19.80 1.09
C TYR A 322 -12.45 -18.99 2.27
N ALA A 323 -13.51 -19.48 2.92
CA ALA A 323 -14.17 -18.80 4.04
C ALA A 323 -13.21 -18.56 5.22
N ALA A 324 -12.35 -19.55 5.53
CA ALA A 324 -11.36 -19.42 6.58
C ALA A 324 -10.41 -18.22 6.35
N MET A 325 -9.98 -18.02 5.11
CA MET A 325 -9.10 -16.89 4.75
C MET A 325 -9.87 -15.58 4.63
N ALA A 326 -11.04 -15.58 4.01
CA ALA A 326 -11.86 -14.39 3.78
C ALA A 326 -12.39 -13.76 5.09
N HIS A 327 -12.64 -14.57 6.12
CA HIS A 327 -13.16 -14.13 7.41
C HIS A 327 -12.08 -14.00 8.48
N ALA A 328 -10.81 -14.24 8.16
CA ALA A 328 -9.71 -14.03 9.09
C ALA A 328 -9.60 -12.55 9.46
N SER A 329 -9.27 -12.28 10.73
CA SER A 329 -9.14 -10.90 11.21
C SER A 329 -7.93 -10.22 10.56
N ASN A 330 -8.15 -9.04 9.97
CA ASN A 330 -7.07 -8.27 9.36
C ASN A 330 -6.18 -7.65 10.44
N PRO A 331 -4.89 -8.05 10.55
CA PRO A 331 -3.99 -7.52 11.57
C PRO A 331 -3.58 -6.06 11.33
N TYR A 332 -3.83 -5.52 10.13
CA TYR A 332 -3.44 -4.17 9.75
C TYR A 332 -4.48 -3.11 10.08
N GLY A 333 -5.63 -3.50 10.62
CA GLY A 333 -6.63 -2.57 11.12
C GLY A 333 -8.06 -2.86 10.64
N ASP A 334 -8.96 -2.03 11.16
CA ASP A 334 -10.41 -2.10 10.98
C ASP A 334 -10.98 -0.86 10.25
N GLY A 335 -10.08 0.01 9.74
CA GLY A 335 -10.45 1.24 9.04
C GLY A 335 -10.78 2.42 9.98
N HIS A 336 -10.34 2.40 11.22
CA HIS A 336 -10.48 3.50 12.19
C HIS A 336 -9.13 4.06 12.64
N ALA A 337 -8.08 3.86 11.84
CA ALA A 337 -6.74 4.34 12.19
C ALA A 337 -6.69 5.87 12.20
N CYS A 338 -7.32 6.54 11.24
CA CYS A 338 -7.34 7.99 11.15
C CYS A 338 -8.07 8.63 12.33
N GLU A 339 -9.19 8.06 12.77
CA GLU A 339 -9.94 8.52 13.94
C GLU A 339 -9.09 8.41 15.22
N ARG A 340 -8.43 7.24 15.43
CA ARG A 340 -7.53 7.03 16.57
C ARG A 340 -6.36 8.00 16.59
N ILE A 341 -5.73 8.25 15.44
CA ILE A 341 -4.62 9.21 15.33
C ILE A 341 -5.14 10.62 15.67
N ALA A 342 -6.28 11.02 15.11
CA ALA A 342 -6.85 12.34 15.38
C ALA A 342 -7.23 12.51 16.85
N ASP A 343 -7.81 11.50 17.51
CA ASP A 343 -8.16 11.54 18.94
C ASP A 343 -6.89 11.74 19.79
N ILE A 344 -5.83 10.95 19.56
CA ILE A 344 -4.55 11.07 20.29
C ILE A 344 -3.92 12.46 20.11
N LEU A 345 -4.08 13.07 18.95
CA LEU A 345 -3.51 14.40 18.68
C LEU A 345 -4.35 15.55 19.26
N CYS A 346 -5.63 15.29 19.59
CA CYS A 346 -6.55 16.27 20.13
C CYS A 346 -6.68 16.22 21.66
N GLU A 347 -6.11 15.20 22.33
CA GLU A 347 -5.99 15.10 23.79
C GLU A 347 -4.88 16.02 24.33
#